data_dd956208036dbbc82c6f034f8f9a32a9
#
_entry.id   dd956208036dbbc82c6f034f8f9a32a9
#
_cell.length_a   1.000
_cell.length_b   1.000
_cell.length_c   1.000
_cell.angle_alpha   90.00
_cell.angle_beta   90.00
_cell.angle_gamma   90.00
#
_symmetry.space_group_name_H-M   'P 1'
#
loop_
_entity.id
_entity.type
_entity.pdbx_description
1 polymer ?
#
loop_
_entity_poly.entity_id
_entity_poly.type
_entity_poly.pdbx_seq_one_letter_code
_entity_poly.pdbx_strand_id
1 'polypeptide(L)'
;MLQTQTQVERSLLSRTMGWLALSLALTAGGVYLWIAGVVPQNIPWFLYFLIAIGLIFAIQATANAKNHTLAAGLLGLFSVVEGLFIAPIVSYYLGAAPDAVGNALLGTVGIFLVAAAVVYLTSINLAAWGRYLLGALLLGILVSFATLIFHLPVSQLALSAFLGVVFVGLTFFDFWRVKAQRAGDNNALLLALSLYLDFINLFLILLRIFGRRN
;
A
#
# COMPACT_ATOMS: atom_id res chain seq x y z
N MET A 1 14.81 -19.57 24.90
CA MET A 1 14.57 -19.52 23.46
C MET A 1 13.21 -18.89 23.09
N LEU A 2 12.06 -19.28 23.67
CA LEU A 2 10.74 -18.71 23.35
C LEU A 2 10.65 -17.20 23.64
N GLN A 3 11.18 -16.71 24.76
CA GLN A 3 11.14 -15.27 25.11
C GLN A 3 11.95 -14.40 24.15
N THR A 4 13.06 -14.91 23.60
CA THR A 4 13.88 -14.17 22.63
C THR A 4 13.17 -14.03 21.29
N GLN A 5 12.45 -15.06 20.83
CA GLN A 5 11.66 -14.99 19.59
C GLN A 5 10.51 -13.99 19.69
N THR A 6 9.76 -14.02 20.80
CA THR A 6 8.63 -13.08 21.01
C THR A 6 9.10 -11.61 21.08
N GLN A 7 10.28 -11.34 21.65
CA GLN A 7 10.85 -9.99 21.69
C GLN A 7 11.30 -9.52 20.31
N VAL A 8 11.87 -10.40 19.49
CA VAL A 8 12.29 -10.08 18.12
C VAL A 8 11.10 -9.80 17.23
N GLU A 9 10.04 -10.61 17.31
CA GLU A 9 8.80 -10.39 16.57
C GLU A 9 8.15 -9.05 16.91
N ARG A 10 8.06 -8.70 18.19
CA ARG A 10 7.54 -7.41 18.65
C ARG A 10 8.38 -6.24 18.14
N SER A 11 9.70 -6.36 18.15
CA SER A 11 10.59 -5.30 17.67
C SER A 11 10.49 -5.11 16.16
N LEU A 12 10.34 -6.18 15.39
CA LEU A 12 10.18 -6.12 13.93
C LEU A 12 8.83 -5.50 13.55
N LEU A 13 7.74 -5.96 14.19
CA LEU A 13 6.41 -5.37 13.99
C LEU A 13 6.41 -3.88 14.31
N SER A 14 6.96 -3.48 15.46
CA SER A 14 7.02 -2.07 15.86
C SER A 14 7.77 -1.21 14.85
N ARG A 15 8.93 -1.68 14.34
CA ARG A 15 9.70 -0.97 13.31
C ARG A 15 8.94 -0.89 11.98
N THR A 16 8.33 -2.00 11.57
CA THR A 16 7.53 -2.06 10.33
C THR A 16 6.35 -1.08 10.41
N MET A 17 5.62 -1.06 11.53
CA MET A 17 4.51 -0.13 11.74
C MET A 17 5.00 1.34 11.83
N GLY A 18 6.16 1.57 12.42
CA GLY A 18 6.78 2.91 12.46
C GLY A 18 7.08 3.45 11.06
N TRP A 19 7.70 2.62 10.20
CA TRP A 19 7.95 2.99 8.80
C TRP A 19 6.65 3.17 8.00
N LEU A 20 5.66 2.31 8.20
CA LEU A 20 4.34 2.45 7.59
C LEU A 20 3.68 3.78 7.98
N ALA A 21 3.64 4.10 9.27
CA ALA A 21 3.04 5.33 9.76
C ALA A 21 3.75 6.58 9.22
N LEU A 22 5.09 6.57 9.18
CA LEU A 22 5.88 7.65 8.59
C LEU A 22 5.58 7.81 7.10
N SER A 23 5.53 6.70 6.34
CA SER A 23 5.21 6.71 4.92
C SER A 23 3.82 7.30 4.65
N LEU A 24 2.81 6.90 5.42
CA LEU A 24 1.45 7.44 5.30
C LEU A 24 1.39 8.95 5.64
N ALA A 25 2.14 9.38 6.66
CA ALA A 25 2.24 10.81 7.00
C ALA A 25 2.90 11.63 5.89
N LEU A 26 3.98 11.10 5.28
CA LEU A 26 4.64 11.75 4.14
C LEU A 26 3.75 11.77 2.90
N THR A 27 2.96 10.72 2.67
CA THR A 27 1.95 10.69 1.59
C THR A 27 0.89 11.77 1.80
N ALA A 28 0.37 11.91 3.03
CA ALA A 28 -0.55 12.99 3.35
C ALA A 28 0.09 14.38 3.13
N GLY A 29 1.37 14.53 3.46
CA GLY A 29 2.17 15.72 3.14
C GLY A 29 2.24 15.99 1.63
N GLY A 30 2.49 14.96 0.81
CA GLY A 30 2.48 15.05 -0.65
C GLY A 30 1.12 15.50 -1.21
N VAL A 31 0.03 14.91 -0.72
CA VAL A 31 -1.34 15.34 -1.06
C VAL A 31 -1.56 16.80 -0.70
N TYR A 32 -1.14 17.22 0.50
CA TYR A 32 -1.27 18.61 0.94
C TYR A 32 -0.48 19.57 0.05
N LEU A 33 0.77 19.26 -0.30
CA LEU A 33 1.61 20.10 -1.17
C LEU A 33 0.97 20.32 -2.55
N TRP A 34 0.30 19.28 -3.08
CA TRP A 34 -0.42 19.38 -4.34
C TRP A 34 -1.65 20.28 -4.21
N ILE A 35 -2.48 20.08 -3.17
CA ILE A 35 -3.69 20.88 -2.92
C ILE A 35 -3.34 22.35 -2.65
N ALA A 36 -2.23 22.61 -1.95
CA ALA A 36 -1.74 23.95 -1.66
C ALA A 36 -1.14 24.66 -2.88
N GLY A 37 -1.04 24.00 -4.05
CA GLY A 37 -0.48 24.57 -5.27
C GLY A 37 1.03 24.80 -5.23
N VAL A 38 1.75 24.17 -4.29
CA VAL A 38 3.21 24.27 -4.16
C VAL A 38 3.90 23.52 -5.32
N VAL A 39 3.27 22.46 -5.83
CA VAL A 39 3.78 21.64 -6.94
C VAL A 39 2.96 21.89 -8.19
N PRO A 40 3.59 22.02 -9.38
CA PRO A 40 2.87 22.19 -10.64
C PRO A 40 1.85 21.07 -10.88
N GLN A 41 0.60 21.46 -11.14
CA GLN A 41 -0.50 20.49 -11.34
C GLN A 41 -0.59 19.93 -12.77
N ASN A 42 0.23 20.44 -13.67
CA ASN A 42 0.28 20.04 -15.08
C ASN A 42 1.29 18.94 -15.39
N ILE A 43 1.87 18.31 -14.35
CA ILE A 43 2.80 17.19 -14.53
C ILE A 43 2.00 15.97 -15.01
N PRO A 44 2.37 15.36 -16.13
CA PRO A 44 1.68 14.18 -16.64
C PRO A 44 1.73 13.02 -15.62
N TRP A 45 0.58 12.40 -15.36
CA TRP A 45 0.44 11.32 -14.38
C TRP A 45 1.40 10.15 -14.61
N PHE A 46 1.74 9.86 -15.88
CA PHE A 46 2.64 8.76 -16.20
C PHE A 46 4.07 9.00 -15.71
N LEU A 47 4.51 10.26 -15.55
CA LEU A 47 5.82 10.57 -14.96
C LEU A 47 5.87 10.19 -13.48
N TYR A 48 4.82 10.51 -12.72
CA TYR A 48 4.73 10.04 -11.33
C TYR A 48 4.79 8.53 -11.25
N PHE A 49 4.06 7.84 -12.13
CA PHE A 49 4.04 6.37 -12.21
C PHE A 49 5.42 5.79 -12.51
N LEU A 50 6.14 6.34 -13.49
CA LEU A 50 7.51 5.88 -13.83
C LEU A 50 8.49 6.15 -12.68
N ILE A 51 8.41 7.31 -12.03
CA ILE A 51 9.23 7.64 -10.87
C ILE A 51 8.93 6.68 -9.72
N ALA A 52 7.64 6.41 -9.44
CA ALA A 52 7.23 5.49 -8.39
C ALA A 52 7.79 4.09 -8.61
N ILE A 53 7.67 3.54 -9.82
CA ILE A 53 8.25 2.24 -10.18
C ILE A 53 9.78 2.25 -9.98
N GLY A 54 10.47 3.26 -10.50
CA GLY A 54 11.92 3.40 -10.35
C GLY A 54 12.34 3.43 -8.88
N LEU A 55 11.59 4.17 -8.04
CA LEU A 55 11.84 4.25 -6.60
C LEU A 55 11.61 2.91 -5.90
N ILE A 56 10.57 2.14 -6.25
CA ILE A 56 10.33 0.81 -5.69
C ILE A 56 11.54 -0.11 -5.95
N PHE A 57 12.05 -0.14 -7.18
CA PHE A 57 13.24 -0.94 -7.51
C PHE A 57 14.49 -0.43 -6.77
N ALA A 58 14.67 0.89 -6.67
CA ALA A 58 15.80 1.49 -5.96
C ALA A 58 15.74 1.18 -4.45
N ILE A 59 14.56 1.24 -3.82
CA ILE A 59 14.36 0.85 -2.41
C ILE A 59 14.74 -0.62 -2.22
N GLN A 60 14.26 -1.51 -3.08
CA GLN A 60 14.56 -2.95 -2.99
C GLN A 60 16.06 -3.22 -3.17
N ALA A 61 16.69 -2.60 -4.18
CA ALA A 61 18.11 -2.77 -4.45
C ALA A 61 18.98 -2.28 -3.27
N THR A 62 18.69 -1.10 -2.73
CA THR A 62 19.44 -0.51 -1.61
C THR A 62 19.23 -1.25 -0.30
N ALA A 63 18.00 -1.70 -0.02
CA ALA A 63 17.70 -2.52 1.15
C ALA A 63 18.41 -3.87 1.09
N ASN A 64 18.43 -4.53 -0.07
CA ASN A 64 19.15 -5.79 -0.29
C ASN A 64 20.67 -5.61 -0.18
N ALA A 65 21.19 -4.46 -0.61
CA ALA A 65 22.60 -4.08 -0.41
C ALA A 65 22.92 -3.65 1.04
N LYS A 66 21.96 -3.80 1.98
CA LYS A 66 22.07 -3.42 3.40
C LYS A 66 22.37 -1.92 3.63
N ASN A 67 22.10 -1.07 2.66
CA ASN A 67 22.18 0.38 2.82
C ASN A 67 20.84 0.93 3.34
N HIS A 68 20.58 0.69 4.63
CA HIS A 68 19.30 1.02 5.25
C HIS A 68 19.00 2.52 5.28
N THR A 69 20.02 3.37 5.39
CA THR A 69 19.84 4.83 5.40
C THR A 69 19.34 5.32 4.04
N LEU A 70 19.98 4.88 2.95
CA LEU A 70 19.54 5.25 1.61
C LEU A 70 18.17 4.67 1.29
N ALA A 71 17.92 3.40 1.63
CA ALA A 71 16.62 2.78 1.44
C ALA A 71 15.50 3.52 2.19
N ALA A 72 15.76 3.99 3.41
CA ALA A 72 14.82 4.79 4.19
C ALA A 72 14.53 6.16 3.55
N GLY A 73 15.57 6.84 3.08
CA GLY A 73 15.42 8.11 2.37
C GLY A 73 14.61 7.96 1.08
N LEU A 74 14.88 6.87 0.32
CA LEU A 74 14.12 6.56 -0.90
C LEU A 74 12.68 6.20 -0.61
N LEU A 75 12.38 5.49 0.51
CA LEU A 75 11.02 5.19 0.94
C LEU A 75 10.27 6.49 1.29
N GLY A 76 10.93 7.42 1.98
CA GLY A 76 10.35 8.75 2.28
C GLY A 76 10.04 9.53 0.99
N LEU A 77 10.98 9.56 0.04
CA LEU A 77 10.77 10.21 -1.26
C LEU A 77 9.63 9.55 -2.03
N PHE A 78 9.60 8.22 -2.07
CA PHE A 78 8.52 7.44 -2.70
C PHE A 78 7.16 7.81 -2.10
N SER A 79 7.07 7.90 -0.77
CA SER A 79 5.81 8.23 -0.07
C SER A 79 5.30 9.63 -0.44
N VAL A 80 6.19 10.62 -0.58
CA VAL A 80 5.81 11.97 -1.03
C VAL A 80 5.34 11.93 -2.50
N VAL A 81 6.09 11.27 -3.38
CA VAL A 81 5.74 11.12 -4.81
C VAL A 81 4.39 10.42 -4.97
N GLU A 82 4.14 9.37 -4.20
CA GLU A 82 2.85 8.67 -4.18
C GLU A 82 1.71 9.58 -3.73
N GLY A 83 1.97 10.41 -2.72
CA GLY A 83 1.03 11.45 -2.28
C GLY A 83 0.67 12.44 -3.38
N LEU A 84 1.67 12.92 -4.13
CA LEU A 84 1.46 13.78 -5.29
C LEU A 84 0.68 13.06 -6.40
N PHE A 85 0.94 11.77 -6.62
CA PHE A 85 0.27 10.95 -7.63
C PHE A 85 -1.21 10.74 -7.33
N ILE A 86 -1.57 10.46 -6.06
CA ILE A 86 -2.97 10.24 -5.66
C ILE A 86 -3.75 11.53 -5.39
N ALA A 87 -3.05 12.66 -5.23
CA ALA A 87 -3.64 13.94 -4.83
C ALA A 87 -4.80 14.40 -5.73
N PRO A 88 -4.73 14.30 -7.08
CA PRO A 88 -5.85 14.68 -7.95
C PRO A 88 -7.13 13.88 -7.63
N ILE A 89 -6.98 12.58 -7.37
CA ILE A 89 -8.10 11.70 -7.04
C ILE A 89 -8.68 12.07 -5.67
N VAL A 90 -7.82 12.22 -4.67
CA VAL A 90 -8.24 12.60 -3.31
C VAL A 90 -8.91 13.97 -3.30
N SER A 91 -8.34 14.96 -4.00
CA SER A 91 -8.89 16.30 -4.12
C SER A 91 -10.27 16.31 -4.79
N TYR A 92 -10.45 15.52 -5.85
CA TYR A 92 -11.75 15.37 -6.49
C TYR A 92 -12.82 14.85 -5.50
N TYR A 93 -12.51 13.80 -4.74
CA TYR A 93 -13.48 13.25 -3.77
C TYR A 93 -13.68 14.14 -2.55
N LEU A 94 -12.68 14.91 -2.12
CA LEU A 94 -12.87 15.92 -1.07
C LEU A 94 -13.88 17.01 -1.49
N GLY A 95 -13.94 17.35 -2.77
CA GLY A 95 -14.93 18.28 -3.29
C GLY A 95 -16.31 17.67 -3.57
N ALA A 96 -16.35 16.45 -4.11
CA ALA A 96 -17.58 15.81 -4.60
C ALA A 96 -18.29 14.92 -3.56
N ALA A 97 -17.52 14.26 -2.68
CA ALA A 97 -18.02 13.30 -1.69
C ALA A 97 -17.06 13.20 -0.49
N PRO A 98 -16.95 14.24 0.35
CA PRO A 98 -15.96 14.30 1.44
C PRO A 98 -16.08 13.13 2.42
N ASP A 99 -17.30 12.68 2.72
CA ASP A 99 -17.54 11.52 3.58
C ASP A 99 -16.94 10.23 3.03
N ALA A 100 -16.84 10.10 1.71
CA ALA A 100 -16.22 8.93 1.09
C ALA A 100 -14.72 8.80 1.43
N VAL A 101 -14.01 9.93 1.58
CA VAL A 101 -12.59 9.94 1.97
C VAL A 101 -12.42 9.42 3.40
N GLY A 102 -13.23 9.94 4.33
CA GLY A 102 -13.23 9.48 5.72
C GLY A 102 -13.60 8.00 5.84
N ASN A 103 -14.67 7.57 5.17
CA ASN A 103 -15.12 6.19 5.18
C ASN A 103 -14.09 5.22 4.55
N ALA A 104 -13.40 5.64 3.48
CA ALA A 104 -12.33 4.85 2.87
C ALA A 104 -11.14 4.68 3.81
N LEU A 105 -10.72 5.75 4.49
CA LEU A 105 -9.66 5.67 5.49
C LEU A 105 -10.04 4.74 6.65
N LEU A 106 -11.22 4.94 7.24
CA LEU A 106 -11.69 4.10 8.34
C LEU A 106 -11.83 2.64 7.93
N GLY A 107 -12.37 2.38 6.73
CA GLY A 107 -12.48 1.03 6.18
C GLY A 107 -11.11 0.38 5.99
N THR A 108 -10.14 1.11 5.43
CA THR A 108 -8.77 0.60 5.23
C THR A 108 -8.10 0.29 6.57
N VAL A 109 -8.17 1.20 7.54
CA VAL A 109 -7.64 0.98 8.89
C VAL A 109 -8.33 -0.22 9.54
N GLY A 110 -9.66 -0.33 9.41
CA GLY A 110 -10.42 -1.48 9.93
C GLY A 110 -9.94 -2.81 9.35
N ILE A 111 -9.72 -2.90 8.02
CA ILE A 111 -9.17 -4.09 7.36
C ILE A 111 -7.79 -4.44 7.92
N PHE A 112 -6.91 -3.43 8.06
CA PHE A 112 -5.57 -3.62 8.61
C PHE A 112 -5.60 -4.14 10.05
N LEU A 113 -6.46 -3.57 10.90
CA LEU A 113 -6.62 -4.03 12.29
C LEU A 113 -7.14 -5.47 12.36
N VAL A 114 -8.14 -5.82 11.54
CA VAL A 114 -8.67 -7.19 11.47
C VAL A 114 -7.60 -8.15 10.95
N ALA A 115 -6.88 -7.81 9.89
CA ALA A 115 -5.82 -8.65 9.34
C ALA A 115 -4.70 -8.87 10.36
N ALA A 116 -4.23 -7.82 11.03
CA ALA A 116 -3.26 -7.93 12.10
C ALA A 116 -3.78 -8.81 13.25
N ALA A 117 -4.99 -8.55 13.75
CA ALA A 117 -5.58 -9.31 14.85
C ALA A 117 -5.68 -10.81 14.50
N VAL A 118 -6.24 -11.16 13.33
CA VAL A 118 -6.37 -12.56 12.92
C VAL A 118 -5.01 -13.22 12.81
N VAL A 119 -4.04 -12.59 12.15
CA VAL A 119 -2.71 -13.18 11.96
C VAL A 119 -1.97 -13.37 13.29
N TYR A 120 -2.04 -12.41 14.20
CA TYR A 120 -1.31 -12.50 15.47
C TYR A 120 -2.02 -13.35 16.53
N LEU A 121 -3.36 -13.42 16.52
CA LEU A 121 -4.13 -14.21 17.47
C LEU A 121 -4.33 -15.68 17.04
N THR A 122 -4.04 -16.01 15.77
CA THR A 122 -4.19 -17.38 15.25
C THR A 122 -2.86 -17.95 14.79
N SER A 123 -2.83 -19.27 14.57
CA SER A 123 -1.69 -19.98 13.98
C SER A 123 -1.81 -20.20 12.47
N ILE A 124 -2.51 -19.30 11.78
CA ILE A 124 -2.72 -19.40 10.33
C ILE A 124 -1.38 -19.40 9.58
N ASN A 125 -1.25 -20.28 8.60
CA ASN A 125 -0.09 -20.34 7.71
C ASN A 125 -0.50 -19.91 6.30
N LEU A 126 0.00 -18.78 5.87
CA LEU A 126 -0.31 -18.18 4.56
C LEU A 126 0.85 -18.35 3.55
N ALA A 127 1.89 -19.16 3.85
CA ALA A 127 3.07 -19.29 2.99
C ALA A 127 2.74 -19.62 1.52
N ALA A 128 1.75 -20.47 1.27
CA ALA A 128 1.34 -20.85 -0.07
C ALA A 128 0.51 -19.78 -0.80
N TRP A 129 -0.10 -18.85 -0.07
CA TRP A 129 -1.06 -17.89 -0.63
C TRP A 129 -0.40 -16.78 -1.45
N GLY A 130 0.84 -16.39 -1.10
CA GLY A 130 1.53 -15.29 -1.75
C GLY A 130 1.62 -15.42 -3.28
N ARG A 131 1.92 -16.62 -3.79
CA ARG A 131 1.99 -16.87 -5.24
C ARG A 131 0.63 -16.72 -5.95
N TYR A 132 -0.45 -17.15 -5.30
CA TYR A 132 -1.80 -17.04 -5.87
C TYR A 132 -2.31 -15.61 -5.82
N LEU A 133 -2.06 -14.90 -4.71
CA LEU A 133 -2.41 -13.49 -4.57
C LEU A 133 -1.64 -12.61 -5.54
N LEU A 134 -0.33 -12.87 -5.72
CA LEU A 134 0.47 -12.17 -6.71
C LEU A 134 -0.04 -12.44 -8.13
N GLY A 135 -0.36 -13.69 -8.46
CA GLY A 135 -0.96 -14.06 -9.75
C GLY A 135 -2.31 -13.36 -9.98
N ALA A 136 -3.18 -13.32 -8.97
CA ALA A 136 -4.45 -12.61 -9.03
C ALA A 136 -4.26 -11.08 -9.19
N LEU A 137 -3.29 -10.49 -8.49
CA LEU A 137 -2.93 -9.08 -8.64
C LEU A 137 -2.48 -8.78 -10.06
N LEU A 138 -1.54 -9.57 -10.60
CA LEU A 138 -1.05 -9.41 -11.99
C LEU A 138 -2.18 -9.54 -13.00
N LEU A 139 -3.09 -10.52 -12.82
CA LEU A 139 -4.28 -10.67 -13.65
C LEU A 139 -5.16 -9.42 -13.58
N GLY A 140 -5.42 -8.90 -12.39
CA GLY A 140 -6.22 -7.67 -12.23
C GLY A 140 -5.58 -6.45 -12.89
N ILE A 141 -4.26 -6.31 -12.80
CA ILE A 141 -3.50 -5.25 -13.48
C ILE A 141 -3.61 -5.42 -15.00
N LEU A 142 -3.40 -6.63 -15.53
CA LEU A 142 -3.51 -6.91 -16.97
C LEU A 142 -4.92 -6.62 -17.49
N VAL A 143 -5.96 -7.03 -16.77
CA VAL A 143 -7.35 -6.71 -17.13
C VAL A 143 -7.59 -5.20 -17.09
N SER A 144 -7.03 -4.49 -16.11
CA SER A 144 -7.15 -3.02 -16.02
C SER A 144 -6.54 -2.33 -17.26
N PHE A 145 -5.33 -2.75 -17.65
CA PHE A 145 -4.67 -2.23 -18.85
C PHE A 145 -5.43 -2.62 -20.14
N ALA A 146 -5.88 -3.87 -20.24
CA ALA A 146 -6.67 -4.32 -21.39
C ALA A 146 -7.96 -3.52 -21.52
N THR A 147 -8.64 -3.24 -20.43
CA THR A 147 -9.85 -2.41 -20.41
C THR A 147 -9.55 -0.99 -20.88
N LEU A 148 -8.40 -0.42 -20.48
CA LEU A 148 -8.00 0.93 -20.90
C LEU A 148 -7.64 1.00 -22.38
N ILE A 149 -6.90 0.02 -22.90
CA ILE A 149 -6.37 0.02 -24.29
C ILE A 149 -7.45 -0.41 -25.29
N PHE A 150 -8.18 -1.47 -24.98
CA PHE A 150 -9.15 -2.09 -25.90
C PHE A 150 -10.60 -1.68 -25.63
N HIS A 151 -10.83 -0.76 -24.65
CA HIS A 151 -12.16 -0.29 -24.28
C HIS A 151 -13.14 -1.46 -23.97
N LEU A 152 -12.64 -2.51 -23.32
CA LEU A 152 -13.42 -3.70 -22.99
C LEU A 152 -14.59 -3.33 -22.06
N PRO A 153 -15.78 -3.94 -22.25
CA PRO A 153 -16.97 -3.65 -21.44
C PRO A 153 -16.90 -4.34 -20.06
N VAL A 154 -15.78 -4.17 -19.34
CA VAL A 154 -15.61 -4.69 -17.99
C VAL A 154 -16.16 -3.68 -16.98
N SER A 155 -17.03 -4.17 -16.08
CA SER A 155 -17.55 -3.35 -15.00
C SER A 155 -16.41 -2.85 -14.09
N GLN A 156 -16.23 -1.53 -14.03
CA GLN A 156 -15.23 -0.90 -13.16
C GLN A 156 -15.47 -1.23 -11.67
N LEU A 157 -16.74 -1.43 -11.29
CA LEU A 157 -17.07 -1.85 -9.93
C LEU A 157 -16.64 -3.28 -9.66
N ALA A 158 -16.90 -4.20 -10.61
CA ALA A 158 -16.49 -5.61 -10.48
C ALA A 158 -14.96 -5.73 -10.41
N LEU A 159 -14.24 -4.99 -11.24
CA LEU A 159 -12.77 -4.97 -11.23
C LEU A 159 -12.22 -4.38 -9.91
N SER A 160 -12.82 -3.30 -9.41
CA SER A 160 -12.45 -2.71 -8.11
C SER A 160 -12.74 -3.68 -6.97
N ALA A 161 -13.89 -4.37 -6.97
CA ALA A 161 -14.23 -5.36 -5.95
C ALA A 161 -13.25 -6.54 -5.99
N PHE A 162 -12.92 -7.05 -7.19
CA PHE A 162 -11.93 -8.11 -7.35
C PHE A 162 -10.56 -7.71 -6.78
N LEU A 163 -10.04 -6.56 -7.20
CA LEU A 163 -8.77 -6.05 -6.68
C LEU A 163 -8.83 -5.78 -5.17
N GLY A 164 -9.96 -5.31 -4.66
CA GLY A 164 -10.19 -5.11 -3.23
C GLY A 164 -10.02 -6.41 -2.45
N VAL A 165 -10.63 -7.51 -2.90
CA VAL A 165 -10.47 -8.85 -2.29
C VAL A 165 -9.01 -9.30 -2.34
N VAL A 166 -8.33 -9.09 -3.47
CA VAL A 166 -6.90 -9.43 -3.63
C VAL A 166 -6.04 -8.65 -2.65
N PHE A 167 -6.24 -7.33 -2.52
CA PHE A 167 -5.45 -6.50 -1.58
C PHE A 167 -5.78 -6.80 -0.12
N VAL A 168 -7.02 -7.14 0.22
CA VAL A 168 -7.33 -7.69 1.55
C VAL A 168 -6.50 -8.95 1.81
N GLY A 169 -6.48 -9.90 0.87
CA GLY A 169 -5.67 -11.11 0.97
C GLY A 169 -4.17 -10.82 1.11
N LEU A 170 -3.63 -9.87 0.33
CA LEU A 170 -2.24 -9.43 0.40
C LEU A 170 -1.93 -8.82 1.77
N THR A 171 -2.81 -7.99 2.33
CA THR A 171 -2.66 -7.42 3.67
C THR A 171 -2.54 -8.52 4.74
N PHE A 172 -3.38 -9.56 4.69
CA PHE A 172 -3.25 -10.72 5.58
C PHE A 172 -1.91 -11.45 5.37
N PHE A 173 -1.51 -11.64 4.13
CA PHE A 173 -0.26 -12.30 3.78
C PHE A 173 0.95 -11.49 4.26
N ASP A 174 0.95 -10.17 4.10
CA ASP A 174 2.07 -9.31 4.49
C ASP A 174 2.18 -9.19 6.02
N PHE A 175 1.08 -9.13 6.78
CA PHE A 175 1.14 -9.29 8.23
C PHE A 175 1.67 -10.66 8.65
N TRP A 176 1.27 -11.73 7.93
CA TRP A 176 1.82 -13.06 8.18
C TRP A 176 3.34 -13.09 7.90
N ARG A 177 3.82 -12.44 6.84
CA ARG A 177 5.27 -12.32 6.55
C ARG A 177 6.00 -11.61 7.68
N VAL A 178 5.45 -10.53 8.23
CA VAL A 178 6.03 -9.84 9.39
C VAL A 178 6.16 -10.79 10.57
N LYS A 179 5.09 -11.57 10.87
CA LYS A 179 5.09 -12.57 11.95
C LYS A 179 6.04 -13.75 11.70
N ALA A 180 6.11 -14.24 10.48
CA ALA A 180 6.88 -15.43 10.10
C ALA A 180 8.40 -15.17 9.97
N GLN A 181 8.83 -13.90 9.93
CA GLN A 181 10.23 -13.56 9.75
C GLN A 181 11.05 -13.92 10.99
N ARG A 182 12.25 -14.54 10.76
CA ARG A 182 13.15 -14.98 11.82
C ARG A 182 14.04 -13.83 12.30
N ALA A 183 14.57 -13.96 13.52
CA ALA A 183 15.57 -13.08 14.07
C ALA A 183 16.80 -13.03 13.13
N GLY A 184 17.12 -11.86 12.59
CA GLY A 184 18.25 -11.66 11.65
C GLY A 184 17.85 -11.17 10.27
N ASP A 185 16.63 -11.45 9.79
CA ASP A 185 16.09 -10.87 8.57
C ASP A 185 15.57 -9.45 8.85
N ASN A 186 16.47 -8.48 8.79
CA ASN A 186 16.17 -7.12 9.24
C ASN A 186 15.53 -6.26 8.15
N ASN A 187 14.48 -6.77 7.50
CA ASN A 187 13.82 -6.12 6.38
C ASN A 187 12.52 -5.37 6.76
N ALA A 188 12.48 -4.76 7.96
CA ALA A 188 11.32 -3.98 8.40
C ALA A 188 10.88 -2.92 7.38
N LEU A 189 11.83 -2.33 6.66
CA LEU A 189 11.57 -1.33 5.64
C LEU A 189 10.86 -1.91 4.40
N LEU A 190 11.30 -3.08 3.91
CA LEU A 190 10.64 -3.74 2.77
C LEU A 190 9.26 -4.29 3.15
N LEU A 191 9.09 -4.78 4.38
CA LEU A 191 7.79 -5.18 4.89
C LEU A 191 6.84 -3.98 5.04
N ALA A 192 7.37 -2.85 5.49
CA ALA A 192 6.61 -1.60 5.56
C ALA A 192 6.21 -1.11 4.17
N LEU A 193 7.09 -1.19 3.17
CA LEU A 193 6.78 -0.85 1.78
C LEU A 193 5.64 -1.73 1.25
N SER A 194 5.66 -3.05 1.48
CA SER A 194 4.57 -3.94 1.06
C SER A 194 3.23 -3.54 1.70
N LEU A 195 3.19 -3.42 3.03
CA LEU A 195 1.98 -3.00 3.75
C LEU A 195 1.51 -1.58 3.34
N TYR A 196 2.46 -0.68 3.07
CA TYR A 196 2.15 0.66 2.57
C TYR A 196 1.43 0.61 1.22
N LEU A 197 1.93 -0.19 0.27
CA LEU A 197 1.29 -0.38 -1.04
C LEU A 197 -0.10 -0.98 -0.89
N ASP A 198 -0.29 -1.97 -0.02
CA ASP A 198 -1.61 -2.53 0.28
C ASP A 198 -2.56 -1.46 0.82
N PHE A 199 -2.07 -0.62 1.76
CA PHE A 199 -2.88 0.43 2.37
C PHE A 199 -3.37 1.45 1.32
N ILE A 200 -2.46 1.97 0.51
CA ILE A 200 -2.82 2.98 -0.50
C ILE A 200 -3.79 2.39 -1.53
N ASN A 201 -3.54 1.17 -2.00
CA ASN A 201 -4.42 0.52 -2.97
C ASN A 201 -5.82 0.24 -2.39
N LEU A 202 -5.90 -0.30 -1.16
CA LEU A 202 -7.19 -0.49 -0.48
C LEU A 202 -7.92 0.83 -0.28
N PHE A 203 -7.22 1.86 0.17
CA PHE A 203 -7.79 3.20 0.33
C PHE A 203 -8.40 3.71 -0.99
N LEU A 204 -7.66 3.64 -2.10
CA LEU A 204 -8.15 4.10 -3.41
C LEU A 204 -9.32 3.27 -3.94
N ILE A 205 -9.32 1.96 -3.69
CA ILE A 205 -10.41 1.07 -4.07
C ILE A 205 -11.67 1.40 -3.26
N LEU A 206 -11.55 1.53 -1.94
CA LEU A 206 -12.66 1.89 -1.06
C LEU A 206 -13.18 3.30 -1.36
N LEU A 207 -12.28 4.25 -1.62
CA LEU A 207 -12.64 5.60 -2.02
C LEU A 207 -13.49 5.61 -3.30
N ARG A 208 -13.13 4.80 -4.28
CA ARG A 208 -13.90 4.64 -5.52
C ARG A 208 -15.26 3.98 -5.27
N ILE A 209 -15.34 3.00 -4.36
CA ILE A 209 -16.58 2.29 -4.03
C ILE A 209 -17.53 3.21 -3.27
N PHE A 210 -17.04 3.91 -2.26
CA PHE A 210 -17.88 4.80 -1.43
C PHE A 210 -18.25 6.09 -2.16
N GLY A 211 -17.36 6.63 -3.00
CA GLY A 211 -17.63 7.83 -3.78
C GLY A 211 -18.65 7.66 -4.91
N ARG A 212 -19.00 6.42 -5.28
CA ARG A 212 -20.08 6.14 -6.26
C ARG A 212 -21.49 6.16 -5.66
N ARG A 213 -21.60 6.17 -4.36
CA ARG A 213 -22.89 6.10 -3.65
C ARG A 213 -23.59 7.46 -3.47
N ASN A 214 -22.91 8.53 -3.82
CA ASN A 214 -23.40 9.90 -3.79
C ASN A 214 -23.45 10.45 -5.23
#